data_972408ea3999732753c18ee2c99671b1
#
_entry.id   972408ea3999732753c18ee2c99671b1
#
_cell.length_a   1.000
_cell.length_b   1.000
_cell.length_c   1.000
_cell.angle_alpha   90.00
_cell.angle_beta   90.00
_cell.angle_gamma   90.00
#
_symmetry.space_group_name_H-M   'P 1'
#
loop_
_entity.id
_entity.type
_entity.pdbx_description
1 polymer ?
#
loop_
_entity_poly.entity_id
_entity_poly.type
_entity_poly.pdbx_seq_one_letter_code
_entity_poly.pdbx_strand_id
1 'polypeptide(L)'
;MIDNISDESSFFTDKAPLNFLFIGIISIIFPESKIILCEKNRMDNLNSIYRNFFPSGVDFSYDLDDLIFFNSFYDKVISFWEKEQINFYRLKYESLVDNFTEEVNELFKFLRLDIEEKCYEFHKTKRVVNTASFSQVRKPLFKESINRWKNYEKELQKVSLNLSF
;
A
#
# COMPACT_ATOMS: atom_id res chain seq x y z
N MET A 1 3.87 8.60 -15.10
CA MET A 1 3.04 9.81 -14.93
C MET A 1 3.78 10.76 -14.01
N ILE A 2 4.62 11.63 -14.58
CA ILE A 2 5.50 12.58 -13.84
C ILE A 2 4.90 13.99 -13.98
N ASP A 3 3.59 14.11 -13.85
CA ASP A 3 2.87 15.31 -14.28
C ASP A 3 2.91 16.51 -13.31
N ASN A 4 3.70 16.47 -12.22
CA ASN A 4 3.72 17.57 -11.25
C ASN A 4 5.05 17.70 -10.49
N ILE A 5 6.18 17.46 -11.12
CA ILE A 5 7.47 17.86 -10.53
C ILE A 5 7.66 19.32 -10.88
N SER A 6 7.48 20.23 -9.91
CA SER A 6 7.95 21.61 -10.08
C SER A 6 9.48 21.60 -9.95
N ASP A 7 10.18 22.41 -10.73
CA ASP A 7 11.64 22.56 -10.67
C ASP A 7 12.15 22.99 -9.27
N GLU A 8 11.24 23.39 -8.38
CA GLU A 8 11.51 23.81 -7.00
C GLU A 8 11.31 22.68 -5.98
N SER A 9 10.82 21.50 -6.39
CA SER A 9 10.56 20.41 -5.45
C SER A 9 11.83 19.66 -5.09
N SER A 10 12.18 19.63 -3.81
CA SER A 10 13.33 18.85 -3.29
C SER A 10 13.06 17.35 -3.25
N PHE A 11 11.80 16.93 -3.27
CA PHE A 11 11.38 15.53 -3.14
C PHE A 11 10.21 15.23 -4.09
N PHE A 12 10.17 14.00 -4.56
CA PHE A 12 9.00 13.46 -5.27
C PHE A 12 8.61 12.10 -4.70
N THR A 13 7.36 11.73 -4.87
CA THR A 13 6.86 10.40 -4.51
C THR A 13 6.29 9.73 -5.74
N ASP A 14 6.64 8.46 -5.95
CA ASP A 14 5.96 7.59 -6.91
C ASP A 14 5.15 6.52 -6.18
N LYS A 15 3.93 6.31 -6.62
CA LYS A 15 3.03 5.33 -6.05
C LYS A 15 2.30 4.56 -7.14
N ALA A 16 2.75 3.32 -7.38
CA ALA A 16 2.01 2.32 -8.13
C ALA A 16 2.05 0.99 -7.37
N PRO A 17 0.92 0.27 -7.28
CA PRO A 17 0.88 -1.00 -6.54
C PRO A 17 1.88 -2.04 -7.03
N LEU A 18 2.22 -2.02 -8.33
CA LEU A 18 3.16 -2.96 -8.94
C LEU A 18 4.64 -2.54 -8.85
N ASN A 19 4.96 -1.41 -8.22
CA ASN A 19 6.36 -0.96 -8.06
C ASN A 19 7.23 -1.97 -7.30
N PHE A 20 6.63 -2.86 -6.51
CA PHE A 20 7.36 -3.92 -5.82
C PHE A 20 8.15 -4.83 -6.77
N LEU A 21 7.75 -4.95 -8.03
CA LEU A 21 8.46 -5.69 -9.07
C LEU A 21 9.78 -5.02 -9.47
N PHE A 22 9.90 -3.73 -9.27
CA PHE A 22 11.00 -2.90 -9.73
C PHE A 22 11.91 -2.42 -8.60
N ILE A 23 11.71 -2.89 -7.37
CA ILE A 23 12.48 -2.46 -6.18
C ILE A 23 13.99 -2.50 -6.43
N GLY A 24 14.51 -3.57 -7.03
CA GLY A 24 15.95 -3.69 -7.32
C GLY A 24 16.44 -2.62 -8.29
N ILE A 25 15.70 -2.34 -9.36
CA ILE A 25 16.03 -1.28 -10.33
C ILE A 25 15.94 0.09 -9.66
N ILE A 26 14.89 0.32 -8.87
CA ILE A 26 14.70 1.56 -8.11
C ILE A 26 15.89 1.79 -7.17
N SER A 27 16.34 0.77 -6.45
CA SER A 27 17.45 0.86 -5.51
C SER A 27 18.80 1.15 -6.20
N ILE A 28 18.96 0.73 -7.46
CA ILE A 28 20.17 1.01 -8.24
C ILE A 28 20.14 2.44 -8.79
N ILE A 29 19.01 2.86 -9.37
CA ILE A 29 18.91 4.18 -10.01
C ILE A 29 18.77 5.29 -8.97
N PHE A 30 18.09 5.01 -7.88
CA PHE A 30 17.82 5.95 -6.78
C PHE A 30 18.27 5.37 -5.43
N PRO A 31 19.60 5.27 -5.17
CA PRO A 31 20.13 4.60 -3.98
C PRO A 31 19.70 5.27 -2.65
N GLU A 32 19.36 6.55 -2.70
CA GLU A 32 18.87 7.30 -1.53
C GLU A 32 17.34 7.23 -1.35
N SER A 33 16.63 6.55 -2.26
CA SER A 33 15.16 6.43 -2.16
C SER A 33 14.74 5.69 -0.90
N LYS A 34 13.61 6.12 -0.32
CA LYS A 34 12.98 5.46 0.81
C LYS A 34 11.79 4.64 0.32
N ILE A 35 11.82 3.35 0.55
CA ILE A 35 10.77 2.44 0.09
C ILE A 35 9.81 2.19 1.25
N ILE A 36 8.52 2.48 1.01
CA ILE A 36 7.45 2.25 1.96
C ILE A 36 6.55 1.15 1.42
N LEU A 37 6.45 0.04 2.14
CA LEU A 37 5.49 -1.02 1.88
C LEU A 37 4.21 -0.74 2.66
N CYS A 38 3.16 -0.31 1.97
CA CYS A 38 1.85 -0.15 2.57
C CYS A 38 1.15 -1.51 2.64
N GLU A 39 0.97 -2.00 3.85
CA GLU A 39 0.40 -3.31 4.11
C GLU A 39 -0.99 -3.20 4.75
N LYS A 40 -1.79 -4.21 4.55
CA LYS A 40 -3.10 -4.39 5.18
C LYS A 40 -3.27 -5.88 5.49
N ASN A 41 -4.16 -6.21 6.44
CA ASN A 41 -4.54 -7.59 6.66
C ASN A 41 -4.79 -8.29 5.32
N ARG A 42 -4.15 -9.44 5.13
CA ARG A 42 -4.12 -10.14 3.84
C ARG A 42 -5.52 -10.44 3.31
N MET A 43 -6.40 -10.96 4.14
CA MET A 43 -7.77 -11.29 3.74
C MET A 43 -8.57 -10.04 3.37
N ASP A 44 -8.41 -8.94 4.11
CA ASP A 44 -9.04 -7.66 3.78
C ASP A 44 -8.51 -7.06 2.48
N ASN A 45 -7.21 -7.23 2.23
CA ASN A 45 -6.59 -6.78 0.99
C ASN A 45 -7.12 -7.55 -0.22
N LEU A 46 -7.09 -8.88 -0.16
CA LEU A 46 -7.58 -9.75 -1.23
C LEU A 46 -9.08 -9.54 -1.49
N ASN A 47 -9.90 -9.47 -0.44
CA ASN A 47 -11.32 -9.14 -0.56
C ASN A 47 -11.53 -7.77 -1.21
N SER A 48 -10.71 -6.77 -0.88
CA SER A 48 -10.79 -5.44 -1.48
C SER A 48 -10.42 -5.48 -2.95
N ILE A 49 -9.37 -6.18 -3.33
CA ILE A 49 -8.94 -6.30 -4.73
C ILE A 49 -10.02 -7.02 -5.54
N TYR A 50 -10.50 -8.17 -5.09
CA TYR A 50 -11.49 -8.99 -5.79
C TYR A 50 -12.82 -8.26 -6.04
N ARG A 51 -13.23 -7.38 -5.13
CA ARG A 51 -14.49 -6.63 -5.22
C ARG A 51 -14.41 -5.34 -6.02
N ASN A 52 -13.22 -4.87 -6.33
CA ASN A 52 -13.05 -3.64 -7.08
C ASN A 52 -12.94 -3.93 -8.58
N PHE A 53 -13.53 -3.06 -9.38
CA PHE A 53 -13.35 -3.08 -10.81
C PHE A 53 -12.07 -2.30 -11.18
N PHE A 54 -11.20 -2.95 -11.94
CA PHE A 54 -10.01 -2.33 -12.51
C PHE A 54 -10.09 -2.36 -14.02
N PRO A 55 -10.06 -1.21 -14.72
CA PRO A 55 -10.28 -1.16 -16.16
C PRO A 55 -9.18 -1.85 -16.99
N SER A 56 -7.96 -2.01 -16.42
CA SER A 56 -6.85 -2.69 -17.09
C SER A 56 -5.68 -2.96 -16.15
N GLY A 57 -4.80 -3.90 -16.50
CA GLY A 57 -3.50 -4.12 -15.87
C GLY A 57 -3.53 -4.86 -14.53
N VAL A 58 -4.69 -5.35 -14.11
CA VAL A 58 -4.90 -6.09 -12.86
C VAL A 58 -5.81 -7.30 -13.10
N ASP A 59 -5.60 -8.01 -14.22
CA ASP A 59 -6.47 -9.10 -14.67
C ASP A 59 -6.57 -10.25 -13.67
N PHE A 60 -5.51 -10.49 -12.90
CA PHE A 60 -5.50 -11.45 -11.79
C PHE A 60 -6.54 -11.15 -10.69
N SER A 61 -7.09 -9.93 -10.65
CA SER A 61 -8.10 -9.55 -9.65
C SER A 61 -9.48 -10.17 -9.89
N TYR A 62 -9.75 -10.70 -11.07
CA TYR A 62 -11.05 -11.23 -11.47
C TYR A 62 -11.21 -12.72 -11.21
N ASP A 63 -10.15 -13.43 -10.86
CA ASP A 63 -10.15 -14.83 -10.48
C ASP A 63 -9.49 -15.04 -9.11
N LEU A 64 -10.09 -15.88 -8.25
CA LEU A 64 -9.57 -16.10 -6.90
C LEU A 64 -8.26 -16.89 -6.90
N ASP A 65 -8.07 -17.83 -7.80
CA ASP A 65 -6.84 -18.63 -7.87
C ASP A 65 -5.68 -17.78 -8.39
N ASP A 66 -5.92 -16.95 -9.39
CA ASP A 66 -4.94 -16.00 -9.90
C ASP A 66 -4.56 -14.97 -8.82
N LEU A 67 -5.55 -14.50 -8.07
CA LEU A 67 -5.31 -13.55 -6.97
C LEU A 67 -4.49 -14.17 -5.83
N ILE A 68 -4.76 -15.43 -5.45
CA ILE A 68 -3.97 -16.20 -4.47
C ILE A 68 -2.54 -16.39 -4.99
N PHE A 69 -2.40 -16.81 -6.26
CA PHE A 69 -1.10 -16.98 -6.89
C PHE A 69 -0.30 -15.67 -6.90
N PHE A 70 -0.92 -14.57 -7.32
CA PHE A 70 -0.28 -13.26 -7.34
C PHE A 70 0.15 -12.79 -5.96
N ASN A 71 -0.68 -13.03 -4.93
CA ASN A 71 -0.30 -12.72 -3.56
C ASN A 71 0.90 -13.54 -3.09
N SER A 72 0.94 -14.84 -3.40
CA SER A 72 2.09 -15.71 -3.08
C SER A 72 3.35 -15.27 -3.83
N PHE A 73 3.20 -14.80 -5.04
CA PHE A 73 4.30 -14.23 -5.83
C PHE A 73 4.82 -12.93 -5.18
N TYR A 74 3.92 -12.03 -4.76
CA TYR A 74 4.29 -10.82 -4.02
C TYR A 74 5.14 -11.16 -2.78
N ASP A 75 4.70 -12.12 -1.97
CA ASP A 75 5.44 -12.53 -0.77
C ASP A 75 6.86 -13.02 -1.09
N LYS A 76 7.01 -13.81 -2.16
CA LYS A 76 8.32 -14.29 -2.61
C LYS A 76 9.24 -13.14 -3.06
N VAL A 77 8.70 -12.18 -3.80
CA VAL A 77 9.47 -11.03 -4.26
C VAL A 77 9.91 -10.16 -3.08
N ILE A 78 9.01 -9.86 -2.14
CA ILE A 78 9.36 -9.06 -0.96
C ILE A 78 10.38 -9.80 -0.09
N SER A 79 10.19 -11.10 0.16
CA SER A 79 11.14 -11.91 0.93
C SER A 79 12.52 -12.00 0.26
N PHE A 80 12.58 -12.01 -1.07
CA PHE A 80 13.82 -11.94 -1.81
C PHE A 80 14.55 -10.62 -1.55
N TRP A 81 13.86 -9.48 -1.68
CA TRP A 81 14.47 -8.17 -1.45
C TRP A 81 14.89 -7.94 0.00
N GLU A 82 14.18 -8.53 0.96
CA GLU A 82 14.60 -8.52 2.37
C GLU A 82 15.92 -9.27 2.58
N LYS A 83 16.09 -10.42 1.95
CA LYS A 83 17.36 -11.18 1.98
C LYS A 83 18.51 -10.41 1.35
N GLU A 84 18.23 -9.64 0.30
CA GLU A 84 19.18 -8.72 -0.33
C GLU A 84 19.41 -7.43 0.48
N GLN A 85 18.90 -7.38 1.72
CA GLN A 85 19.09 -6.28 2.68
C GLN A 85 18.54 -4.92 2.21
N ILE A 86 17.55 -4.91 1.32
CA ILE A 86 16.86 -3.68 0.98
C ILE A 86 16.00 -3.23 2.16
N ASN A 87 16.21 -1.99 2.59
CA ASN A 87 15.54 -1.43 3.75
C ASN A 87 14.16 -0.88 3.37
N PHE A 88 13.10 -1.52 3.86
CA PHE A 88 11.71 -1.06 3.73
C PHE A 88 11.19 -0.52 5.04
N TYR A 89 10.36 0.51 4.97
CA TYR A 89 9.45 0.84 6.06
C TYR A 89 8.11 0.13 5.82
N ARG A 90 7.70 -0.73 6.76
CA ARG A 90 6.41 -1.42 6.68
C ARG A 90 5.33 -0.61 7.40
N LEU A 91 4.47 0.03 6.62
CA LEU A 91 3.34 0.79 7.13
C LEU A 91 2.09 -0.07 7.12
N LYS A 92 1.68 -0.57 8.28
CA LYS A 92 0.47 -1.38 8.42
C LYS A 92 -0.75 -0.48 8.60
N TYR A 93 -1.77 -0.71 7.79
CA TYR A 93 -3.00 0.07 7.83
C TYR A 93 -3.68 0.01 9.20
N GLU A 94 -3.72 -1.16 9.81
CA GLU A 94 -4.33 -1.39 11.12
C GLU A 94 -3.61 -0.57 12.20
N SER A 95 -2.27 -0.59 12.24
CA SER A 95 -1.48 0.22 13.17
C SER A 95 -1.71 1.72 12.92
N LEU A 96 -1.75 2.13 11.64
CA LEU A 96 -2.01 3.52 11.28
C LEU A 96 -3.41 3.98 11.72
N VAL A 97 -4.42 3.10 11.69
CA VAL A 97 -5.78 3.42 12.16
C VAL A 97 -5.88 3.48 13.68
N ASP A 98 -5.14 2.62 14.38
CA ASP A 98 -5.18 2.55 15.85
C ASP A 98 -4.26 3.56 16.53
N ASN A 99 -3.09 3.86 15.95
CA ASN A 99 -2.04 4.69 16.53
C ASN A 99 -1.51 5.74 15.53
N PHE A 100 -2.43 6.50 14.93
CA PHE A 100 -2.13 7.39 13.80
C PHE A 100 -0.94 8.33 14.03
N THR A 101 -0.92 9.03 15.15
CA THR A 101 0.13 10.01 15.45
C THR A 101 1.50 9.35 15.58
N GLU A 102 1.57 8.21 16.27
CA GLU A 102 2.83 7.47 16.47
C GLU A 102 3.34 6.91 15.14
N GLU A 103 2.48 6.27 14.35
CA GLU A 103 2.86 5.71 13.05
C GLU A 103 3.33 6.78 12.07
N VAL A 104 2.68 7.95 12.06
CA VAL A 104 3.11 9.08 11.24
C VAL A 104 4.49 9.58 11.69
N ASN A 105 4.71 9.71 13.00
CA ASN A 105 6.00 10.15 13.54
C ASN A 105 7.14 9.19 13.16
N GLU A 106 6.93 7.88 13.32
CA GLU A 106 7.94 6.88 12.96
C GLU A 106 8.19 6.84 11.44
N LEU A 107 7.15 7.01 10.63
CA LEU A 107 7.30 7.12 9.17
C LEU A 107 8.18 8.33 8.80
N PHE A 108 7.90 9.50 9.35
CA PHE A 108 8.67 10.72 9.04
C PHE A 108 10.11 10.63 9.55
N LYS A 109 10.35 10.00 10.68
CA LYS A 109 11.69 9.67 11.18
C LYS A 109 12.44 8.76 10.21
N PHE A 110 11.81 7.72 9.67
CA PHE A 110 12.40 6.88 8.63
C PHE A 110 12.73 7.68 7.37
N LEU A 111 11.83 8.57 6.95
CA LEU A 111 12.01 9.43 5.78
C LEU A 111 13.09 10.52 6.01
N ARG A 112 13.47 10.80 7.25
CA ARG A 112 14.35 11.90 7.66
C ARG A 112 13.79 13.27 7.23
N LEU A 113 12.49 13.45 7.39
CA LEU A 113 11.77 14.67 7.08
C LEU A 113 11.12 15.25 8.33
N ASP A 114 11.04 16.58 8.39
CA ASP A 114 10.26 17.25 9.42
C ASP A 114 8.77 17.12 9.16
N ILE A 115 7.99 16.94 10.23
CA ILE A 115 6.54 16.78 10.14
C ILE A 115 5.88 18.15 10.16
N GLU A 116 5.02 18.41 9.18
CA GLU A 116 4.11 19.55 9.21
C GLU A 116 2.78 19.15 9.88
N GLU A 117 2.14 20.05 10.61
CA GLU A 117 0.81 19.80 11.22
C GLU A 117 -0.24 19.33 10.21
N LYS A 118 -0.14 19.78 8.96
CA LYS A 118 -1.01 19.34 7.85
C LYS A 118 -0.96 17.85 7.60
N CYS A 119 0.12 17.17 7.98
CA CYS A 119 0.24 15.71 7.81
C CYS A 119 -0.77 14.96 8.68
N TYR A 120 -1.09 15.51 9.86
CA TYR A 120 -2.11 14.94 10.74
C TYR A 120 -3.54 15.23 10.28
N GLU A 121 -3.71 16.21 9.40
CA GLU A 121 -4.99 16.61 8.82
C GLU A 121 -5.10 16.29 7.33
N PHE A 122 -4.45 15.23 6.87
CA PHE A 122 -4.35 14.83 5.45
C PHE A 122 -5.69 14.83 4.70
N HIS A 123 -6.78 14.48 5.38
CA HIS A 123 -8.13 14.43 4.82
C HIS A 123 -8.70 15.82 4.45
N LYS A 124 -8.12 16.89 4.98
CA LYS A 124 -8.49 18.28 4.64
C LYS A 124 -7.80 18.80 3.36
N THR A 125 -6.87 18.02 2.81
CA THR A 125 -6.13 18.39 1.59
C THR A 125 -7.07 18.52 0.40
N LYS A 126 -6.92 19.63 -0.35
CA LYS A 126 -7.71 19.93 -1.56
C LYS A 126 -7.08 19.41 -2.85
N ARG A 127 -5.92 18.75 -2.76
CA ARG A 127 -5.21 18.21 -3.93
C ARG A 127 -6.12 17.25 -4.72
N VAL A 128 -6.06 17.34 -6.05
CA VAL A 128 -6.79 16.41 -6.93
C VAL A 128 -6.21 15.00 -6.78
N VAL A 129 -7.08 14.03 -6.56
CA VAL A 129 -6.72 12.62 -6.42
C VAL A 129 -7.46 11.83 -7.50
N ASN A 130 -6.73 11.33 -8.48
CA ASN A 130 -7.26 10.57 -9.63
C ASN A 130 -7.11 9.06 -9.42
N THR A 131 -7.65 8.52 -8.31
CA THR A 131 -7.61 7.09 -8.01
C THR A 131 -8.98 6.57 -7.61
N ALA A 132 -9.17 5.25 -7.65
CA ALA A 132 -10.39 4.60 -7.19
C ALA A 132 -10.77 4.94 -5.72
N SER A 133 -9.79 5.40 -4.94
CA SER A 133 -9.97 5.80 -3.53
C SER A 133 -10.28 7.29 -3.35
N PHE A 134 -10.65 8.02 -4.41
CA PHE A 134 -10.90 9.48 -4.37
C PHE A 134 -11.79 9.93 -3.20
N SER A 135 -12.87 9.21 -2.95
CA SER A 135 -13.80 9.54 -1.85
C SER A 135 -13.25 9.18 -0.46
N GLN A 136 -12.34 8.22 -0.39
CA GLN A 136 -11.80 7.71 0.88
C GLN A 136 -10.70 8.63 1.44
N VAL A 137 -9.83 9.17 0.59
CA VAL A 137 -8.72 10.04 1.01
C VAL A 137 -9.18 11.37 1.62
N ARG A 138 -10.45 11.73 1.43
CA ARG A 138 -11.05 12.95 2.00
C ARG A 138 -11.79 12.70 3.32
N LYS A 139 -11.68 11.52 3.86
CA LYS A 139 -12.24 11.15 5.16
C LYS A 139 -11.09 10.84 6.12
N PRO A 140 -11.29 11.08 7.42
CA PRO A 140 -10.37 10.53 8.42
C PRO A 140 -10.22 9.02 8.23
N LEU A 141 -9.13 8.46 8.74
CA LEU A 141 -8.95 7.01 8.74
C LEU A 141 -10.14 6.33 9.43
N PHE A 142 -10.59 5.23 8.86
CA PHE A 142 -11.82 4.57 9.31
C PHE A 142 -11.59 3.07 9.54
N LYS A 143 -12.23 2.55 10.58
CA LYS A 143 -12.09 1.14 11.01
C LYS A 143 -12.92 0.15 10.20
N GLU A 144 -13.93 0.62 9.46
CA GLU A 144 -14.91 -0.24 8.75
C GLU A 144 -14.28 -1.10 7.64
N SER A 145 -13.06 -0.80 7.25
CA SER A 145 -12.33 -1.62 6.28
C SER A 145 -11.52 -2.75 6.93
N ILE A 146 -11.40 -2.75 8.28
CA ILE A 146 -10.67 -3.77 9.04
C ILE A 146 -11.64 -4.93 9.35
N ASN A 147 -11.18 -6.14 9.09
CA ASN A 147 -11.97 -7.37 9.23
C ASN A 147 -13.23 -7.44 8.34
N ARG A 148 -13.31 -6.61 7.30
CA ARG A 148 -14.46 -6.59 6.39
C ARG A 148 -14.61 -7.89 5.61
N TRP A 149 -13.52 -8.61 5.37
CA TRP A 149 -13.53 -9.92 4.72
C TRP A 149 -14.40 -10.94 5.44
N LYS A 150 -14.59 -10.81 6.77
CA LYS A 150 -15.43 -11.72 7.57
C LYS A 150 -16.89 -11.74 7.12
N ASN A 151 -17.37 -10.68 6.48
CA ASN A 151 -18.72 -10.64 5.91
C ASN A 151 -18.85 -11.53 4.65
N TYR A 152 -17.72 -12.03 4.14
CA TYR A 152 -17.60 -12.87 2.94
C TYR A 152 -16.75 -14.13 3.22
N GLU A 153 -16.74 -14.55 4.49
CA GLU A 153 -15.88 -15.66 4.95
C GLU A 153 -16.17 -16.97 4.19
N LYS A 154 -17.44 -17.23 3.90
CA LYS A 154 -17.85 -18.42 3.17
C LYS A 154 -17.32 -18.43 1.73
N GLU A 155 -17.44 -17.31 1.05
CA GLU A 155 -17.00 -17.11 -0.33
C GLU A 155 -15.48 -17.12 -0.44
N LEU A 156 -14.80 -16.65 0.61
CA LEU A 156 -13.35 -16.57 0.69
C LEU A 156 -12.70 -17.77 1.39
N GLN A 157 -13.46 -18.81 1.72
CA GLN A 157 -12.93 -19.99 2.42
C GLN A 157 -11.74 -20.62 1.68
N LYS A 158 -11.81 -20.73 0.35
CA LYS A 158 -10.72 -21.22 -0.49
C LYS A 158 -9.45 -20.37 -0.33
N VAL A 159 -9.61 -19.05 -0.24
CA VAL A 159 -8.49 -18.12 -0.04
C VAL A 159 -7.86 -18.32 1.32
N SER A 160 -8.66 -18.44 2.39
CA SER A 160 -8.15 -18.60 3.75
C SER A 160 -7.35 -19.92 3.92
N LEU A 161 -7.81 -21.01 3.32
CA LEU A 161 -7.12 -22.31 3.35
C LEU A 161 -5.76 -22.28 2.65
N ASN A 162 -5.63 -21.52 1.55
CA ASN A 162 -4.38 -21.43 0.79
C ASN A 162 -3.39 -20.40 1.35
N LEU A 163 -3.81 -19.56 2.29
CA LEU A 163 -2.96 -18.56 2.95
C LEU A 163 -2.49 -18.99 4.35
N SER A 164 -2.85 -20.18 4.79
CA SER A 164 -2.48 -20.74 6.11
C SER A 164 -1.08 -21.39 6.06
N PHE A 165 -0.04 -20.59 5.71
CA PHE A 165 1.36 -21.03 5.80
C PHE A 165 2.19 -20.03 6.58
#